data_b6d9112f3e36b0d843111a93ab14a425
#
_entry.id   b6d9112f3e36b0d843111a93ab14a425
#
_cell.length_a   1.000
_cell.length_b   1.000
_cell.length_c   1.000
_cell.angle_alpha   90.00
_cell.angle_beta   90.00
_cell.angle_gamma   90.00
#
_symmetry.space_group_name_H-M   'P 1'
#
loop_
_entity.id
_entity.type
_entity.pdbx_description
1 polymer ?
#
loop_
_entity_poly.entity_id
_entity_poly.type
_entity_poly.pdbx_seq_one_letter_code
_entity_poly.pdbx_strand_id
1 'polypeptide(L)'
;MNRALRRVLTATAGGVVLMAITAAPADARRRPDYAPGVGTANPSALVAAEIAFARAAREKGQWKAFDEFAEDDAVMFVPEPVRAKTWLSGRKEPAAPVQWQASQVWMSCDGTMGVTKGGWQQPDGSVGYFTTIWQKRKKGDYRWVLDQGDSLAQALPNSDMLSASVADCARPGDRPDPDALIVEGKAPDAAPGMDGKGRSKDGTLRWSYHVNADHSRSLSVSLLKNGTMTEVLRSDVAAPKAQ
;
A
#
# COMPACT_ATOMS: atom_id res chain seq x y z
N MET A 1 -71.35 66.08 44.72
CA MET A 1 -70.88 66.29 43.35
C MET A 1 -69.48 65.83 43.30
N ASN A 2 -69.26 64.60 42.83
CA ASN A 2 -67.99 64.12 42.23
C ASN A 2 -68.15 62.67 41.76
N ARG A 3 -68.20 62.50 40.45
CA ARG A 3 -68.27 61.18 39.78
C ARG A 3 -66.89 60.58 39.73
N ALA A 4 -66.71 59.43 40.37
CA ALA A 4 -65.53 58.64 40.22
C ALA A 4 -65.62 57.77 38.97
N LEU A 5 -64.66 57.89 38.08
CA LEU A 5 -64.53 57.18 36.85
C LEU A 5 -63.76 55.83 37.13
N ARG A 6 -64.50 54.74 37.02
CA ARG A 6 -63.87 53.35 37.08
C ARG A 6 -63.17 53.11 35.76
N ARG A 7 -61.88 52.93 35.82
CA ARG A 7 -61.09 52.36 34.69
C ARG A 7 -61.09 50.84 34.83
N VAL A 8 -61.61 50.17 33.78
CA VAL A 8 -61.50 48.76 33.64
C VAL A 8 -60.17 48.46 33.00
N LEU A 9 -59.28 47.70 33.69
CA LEU A 9 -58.07 47.12 33.12
C LEU A 9 -58.42 45.79 32.54
N THR A 10 -58.35 45.67 31.21
CA THR A 10 -58.36 44.40 30.49
C THR A 10 -56.93 43.87 30.46
N ALA A 11 -56.69 42.72 31.16
CA ALA A 11 -55.45 41.98 31.10
C ALA A 11 -55.46 41.08 29.86
N THR A 12 -54.63 41.39 28.89
CA THR A 12 -54.34 40.48 27.77
C THR A 12 -53.28 39.46 28.20
N ALA A 13 -53.69 38.23 28.34
CA ALA A 13 -52.79 37.10 28.57
C ALA A 13 -52.03 36.81 27.26
N GLY A 14 -50.78 37.24 27.21
CA GLY A 14 -49.87 36.85 26.11
C GLY A 14 -49.36 35.42 26.32
N GLY A 15 -49.87 34.46 25.54
CA GLY A 15 -49.35 33.10 25.53
C GLY A 15 -47.96 33.06 24.87
N VAL A 16 -46.94 32.73 25.67
CA VAL A 16 -45.60 32.42 25.16
C VAL A 16 -45.66 31.01 24.64
N VAL A 17 -45.67 30.86 23.30
CA VAL A 17 -45.49 29.55 22.67
C VAL A 17 -43.99 29.20 22.70
N LEU A 18 -43.59 28.36 23.64
CA LEU A 18 -42.26 27.73 23.61
C LEU A 18 -42.21 26.75 22.42
N MET A 19 -41.59 27.16 21.30
CA MET A 19 -41.18 26.21 20.28
C MET A 19 -40.04 25.35 20.84
N ALA A 20 -40.33 24.12 21.18
CA ALA A 20 -39.33 23.11 21.45
C ALA A 20 -38.63 22.80 20.12
N ILE A 21 -37.41 23.31 19.95
CA ILE A 21 -36.53 22.89 18.88
C ILE A 21 -36.06 21.50 19.25
N THR A 22 -36.73 20.45 18.73
CA THR A 22 -36.21 19.08 18.76
C THR A 22 -34.98 19.06 17.83
N ALA A 23 -33.79 19.16 18.42
CA ALA A 23 -32.58 18.84 17.71
C ALA A 23 -32.70 17.38 17.23
N ALA A 24 -32.90 17.19 15.93
CA ALA A 24 -32.77 15.87 15.33
C ALA A 24 -31.37 15.35 15.68
N PRO A 25 -31.22 14.08 16.11
CA PRO A 25 -29.90 13.51 16.32
C PRO A 25 -29.12 13.70 15.02
N ALA A 26 -27.94 14.30 15.13
CA ALA A 26 -27.01 14.40 14.03
C ALA A 26 -26.84 12.99 13.49
N ASP A 27 -27.36 12.75 12.29
CA ASP A 27 -27.16 11.50 11.57
C ASP A 27 -25.66 11.25 11.64
N ALA A 28 -25.27 10.29 12.47
CA ALA A 28 -23.92 9.76 12.44
C ALA A 28 -23.74 9.37 10.97
N ARG A 29 -22.86 10.09 10.27
CA ARG A 29 -22.57 9.89 8.85
C ARG A 29 -22.37 8.38 8.69
N ARG A 30 -23.42 7.69 8.24
CA ARG A 30 -23.33 6.29 7.89
C ARG A 30 -22.19 6.20 6.90
N ARG A 31 -21.12 5.55 7.30
CA ARG A 31 -20.11 5.12 6.33
C ARG A 31 -20.88 4.40 5.25
N PRO A 32 -20.66 4.71 3.97
CA PRO A 32 -21.35 4.00 2.91
C PRO A 32 -21.20 2.50 3.20
N ASP A 33 -22.31 1.80 3.34
CA ASP A 33 -22.32 0.34 3.39
C ASP A 33 -21.83 -0.11 2.02
N TYR A 34 -20.53 -0.37 1.90
CA TYR A 34 -19.99 -0.98 0.69
C TYR A 34 -20.67 -2.33 0.52
N ALA A 35 -21.21 -2.56 -0.65
CA ALA A 35 -21.76 -3.87 -0.99
C ALA A 35 -20.68 -4.94 -0.69
N PRO A 36 -21.06 -6.12 -0.18
CA PRO A 36 -20.10 -7.19 0.08
C PRO A 36 -19.21 -7.42 -1.14
N GLY A 37 -17.89 -7.34 -0.96
CA GLY A 37 -16.92 -7.48 -2.04
C GLY A 37 -16.48 -6.16 -2.70
N VAL A 38 -17.00 -5.00 -2.29
CA VAL A 38 -16.53 -3.69 -2.76
C VAL A 38 -15.63 -3.07 -1.71
N GLY A 39 -14.34 -2.97 -2.02
CA GLY A 39 -13.33 -2.33 -1.17
C GLY A 39 -12.97 -0.93 -1.64
N THR A 40 -11.93 -0.39 -1.03
CA THR A 40 -11.37 0.92 -1.36
C THR A 40 -10.09 0.82 -2.20
N ALA A 41 -9.81 -0.36 -2.75
CA ALA A 41 -8.67 -0.59 -3.62
C ALA A 41 -8.70 0.32 -4.86
N ASN A 42 -7.56 0.91 -5.15
CA ASN A 42 -7.36 1.73 -6.35
C ASN A 42 -6.03 1.34 -7.02
N PRO A 43 -6.01 0.31 -7.87
CA PRO A 43 -4.80 -0.11 -8.58
C PRO A 43 -4.18 1.02 -9.41
N SER A 44 -4.98 1.92 -9.97
CA SER A 44 -4.46 3.06 -10.75
C SER A 44 -3.61 4.02 -9.91
N ALA A 45 -3.94 4.21 -8.63
CA ALA A 45 -3.11 5.02 -7.73
C ALA A 45 -1.75 4.37 -7.45
N LEU A 46 -1.70 3.03 -7.38
CA LEU A 46 -0.44 2.31 -7.23
C LEU A 46 0.40 2.37 -8.51
N VAL A 47 -0.23 2.22 -9.67
CA VAL A 47 0.43 2.40 -10.97
C VAL A 47 1.01 3.81 -11.11
N ALA A 48 0.26 4.82 -10.67
CA ALA A 48 0.75 6.21 -10.68
C ALA A 48 1.97 6.39 -9.77
N ALA A 49 2.01 5.72 -8.60
CA ALA A 49 3.18 5.74 -7.71
C ALA A 49 4.40 5.07 -8.38
N GLU A 50 4.22 3.94 -9.04
CA GLU A 50 5.27 3.24 -9.79
C GLU A 50 5.84 4.10 -10.92
N ILE A 51 4.97 4.75 -11.70
CA ILE A 51 5.37 5.67 -12.77
C ILE A 51 6.13 6.87 -12.20
N ALA A 52 5.67 7.43 -11.08
CA ALA A 52 6.34 8.55 -10.42
C ALA A 52 7.73 8.15 -9.90
N PHE A 53 7.88 6.94 -9.39
CA PHE A 53 9.15 6.38 -8.96
C PHE A 53 10.13 6.21 -10.13
N ALA A 54 9.71 5.56 -11.21
CA ALA A 54 10.52 5.40 -12.42
C ALA A 54 10.90 6.74 -13.05
N ARG A 55 10.00 7.72 -13.02
CA ARG A 55 10.26 9.08 -13.47
C ARG A 55 11.30 9.80 -12.59
N ALA A 56 11.15 9.70 -11.26
CA ALA A 56 12.10 10.30 -10.32
C ALA A 56 13.51 9.73 -10.50
N ALA A 57 13.65 8.43 -10.79
CA ALA A 57 14.95 7.82 -11.08
C ALA A 57 15.63 8.43 -12.32
N ARG A 58 14.86 8.74 -13.36
CA ARG A 58 15.38 9.41 -14.56
C ARG A 58 15.73 10.88 -14.35
N GLU A 59 14.93 11.59 -13.55
CA GLU A 59 15.05 13.05 -13.38
C GLU A 59 16.00 13.45 -12.25
N LYS A 60 16.04 12.67 -11.17
CA LYS A 60 16.79 13.03 -9.94
C LYS A 60 17.99 12.12 -9.66
N GLY A 61 18.04 10.95 -10.26
CA GLY A 61 19.02 9.90 -10.01
C GLY A 61 18.33 8.63 -9.45
N GLN A 62 18.91 7.48 -9.79
CA GLN A 62 18.37 6.17 -9.44
C GLN A 62 18.31 5.98 -7.92
N TRP A 63 19.43 6.15 -7.24
CA TRP A 63 19.51 5.88 -5.81
C TRP A 63 18.76 6.91 -4.98
N LYS A 64 18.69 8.15 -5.42
CA LYS A 64 17.84 9.19 -4.81
C LYS A 64 16.37 8.84 -4.90
N ALA A 65 15.92 8.33 -6.05
CA ALA A 65 14.54 7.91 -6.20
C ALA A 65 14.23 6.69 -5.33
N PHE A 66 15.12 5.69 -5.31
CA PHE A 66 14.97 4.53 -4.44
C PHE A 66 14.85 4.96 -2.98
N ASP A 67 15.69 5.87 -2.52
CA ASP A 67 15.62 6.42 -1.16
C ASP A 67 14.34 7.21 -0.92
N GLU A 68 13.95 8.09 -1.83
CA GLU A 68 12.74 8.92 -1.71
C GLU A 68 11.47 8.08 -1.59
N PHE A 69 11.35 6.97 -2.33
CA PHE A 69 10.15 6.16 -2.37
C PHE A 69 10.14 5.00 -1.38
N ALA A 70 11.25 4.71 -0.69
CA ALA A 70 11.33 3.69 0.35
C ALA A 70 10.66 4.10 1.66
N GLU A 71 10.08 3.14 2.39
CA GLU A 71 9.85 3.29 3.83
C GLU A 71 11.18 3.20 4.60
N ASP A 72 11.19 3.70 5.82
CA ASP A 72 12.43 3.76 6.62
C ASP A 72 13.00 2.38 6.91
N ASP A 73 12.14 1.37 7.04
CA ASP A 73 12.50 -0.03 7.29
C ASP A 73 12.47 -0.91 6.03
N ALA A 74 12.38 -0.31 4.86
CA ALA A 74 12.33 -1.03 3.58
C ALA A 74 13.53 -1.95 3.39
N VAL A 75 13.26 -3.10 2.77
CA VAL A 75 14.25 -4.16 2.47
C VAL A 75 14.44 -4.27 0.96
N MET A 76 15.69 -4.39 0.55
CA MET A 76 16.08 -4.77 -0.82
C MET A 76 17.13 -5.88 -0.78
N PHE A 77 17.41 -6.52 -1.90
CA PHE A 77 18.34 -7.65 -2.00
C PHE A 77 19.55 -7.32 -2.87
N VAL A 78 20.80 -7.57 -2.34
CA VAL A 78 22.07 -7.17 -2.98
C VAL A 78 23.28 -8.12 -2.77
N PRO A 79 23.23 -9.43 -2.89
CA PRO A 79 22.11 -10.36 -2.94
C PRO A 79 21.43 -10.61 -1.60
N GLU A 80 22.10 -10.30 -0.47
CA GLU A 80 21.56 -10.43 0.88
C GLU A 80 20.43 -9.40 1.09
N PRO A 81 19.50 -9.68 2.01
CA PRO A 81 18.54 -8.68 2.42
C PRO A 81 19.23 -7.56 3.17
N VAL A 82 19.05 -6.32 2.72
CA VAL A 82 19.63 -5.12 3.35
C VAL A 82 18.55 -4.08 3.66
N ARG A 83 18.80 -3.24 4.66
CA ARG A 83 18.00 -2.03 4.86
C ARG A 83 18.29 -1.05 3.73
N ALA A 84 17.27 -0.75 2.94
CA ALA A 84 17.41 0.07 1.75
C ALA A 84 18.04 1.44 2.06
N LYS A 85 17.51 2.16 3.04
CA LYS A 85 18.02 3.48 3.46
C LYS A 85 19.51 3.45 3.84
N THR A 86 19.91 2.45 4.60
CA THR A 86 21.31 2.28 5.01
C THR A 86 22.21 1.97 3.81
N TRP A 87 21.75 1.04 2.95
CA TRP A 87 22.53 0.63 1.78
C TRP A 87 22.65 1.74 0.73
N LEU A 88 21.61 2.55 0.55
CA LEU A 88 21.55 3.67 -0.42
C LEU A 88 22.36 4.88 0.03
N SER A 89 22.56 5.03 1.34
CA SER A 89 23.23 6.21 1.92
C SER A 89 24.63 6.42 1.33
N GLY A 90 24.87 7.61 0.78
CA GLY A 90 26.17 8.00 0.23
C GLY A 90 26.57 7.30 -1.08
N ARG A 91 25.71 6.50 -1.68
CA ARG A 91 26.02 5.85 -2.95
C ARG A 91 26.07 6.84 -4.09
N LYS A 92 27.12 6.70 -4.93
CA LYS A 92 27.25 7.46 -6.16
C LYS A 92 26.19 6.98 -7.18
N GLU A 93 25.49 7.92 -7.77
CA GLU A 93 24.53 7.63 -8.85
C GLU A 93 25.20 6.93 -10.03
N PRO A 94 24.53 5.96 -10.67
CA PRO A 94 25.02 5.40 -11.92
C PRO A 94 25.00 6.46 -13.03
N ALA A 95 25.81 6.26 -14.08
CA ALA A 95 25.90 7.20 -15.22
C ALA A 95 24.54 7.34 -15.94
N ALA A 96 23.75 6.29 -15.95
CA ALA A 96 22.37 6.31 -16.43
C ALA A 96 21.53 5.35 -15.57
N PRO A 97 20.28 5.71 -15.26
CA PRO A 97 19.40 4.87 -14.44
C PRO A 97 18.91 3.67 -15.23
N VAL A 98 18.60 2.59 -14.50
CA VAL A 98 17.82 1.47 -15.02
C VAL A 98 16.43 1.98 -15.44
N GLN A 99 15.89 1.44 -16.51
CA GLN A 99 14.53 1.71 -16.97
C GLN A 99 13.65 0.52 -16.61
N TRP A 100 12.46 0.78 -16.09
CA TRP A 100 11.51 -0.28 -15.75
C TRP A 100 10.08 0.16 -15.96
N GLN A 101 9.20 -0.84 -16.12
CA GLN A 101 7.78 -0.64 -16.27
C GLN A 101 7.01 -1.80 -15.65
N ALA A 102 6.02 -1.47 -14.82
CA ALA A 102 5.10 -2.47 -14.30
C ALA A 102 4.14 -2.96 -15.40
N SER A 103 3.88 -4.26 -15.41
CA SER A 103 2.89 -4.92 -16.26
C SER A 103 1.81 -5.63 -15.45
N GLN A 104 2.04 -5.87 -14.18
CA GLN A 104 1.10 -6.56 -13.29
C GLN A 104 1.00 -5.85 -11.94
N VAL A 105 -0.22 -5.81 -11.41
CA VAL A 105 -0.55 -5.22 -10.10
C VAL A 105 -1.46 -6.15 -9.32
N TRP A 106 -1.17 -6.35 -8.05
CA TRP A 106 -2.03 -7.00 -7.06
C TRP A 106 -2.28 -6.04 -5.92
N MET A 107 -3.50 -5.97 -5.41
CA MET A 107 -3.85 -5.02 -4.36
C MET A 107 -4.80 -5.64 -3.33
N SER A 108 -4.61 -5.27 -2.06
CA SER A 108 -5.56 -5.58 -0.99
C SER A 108 -6.91 -4.93 -1.22
N CYS A 109 -7.98 -5.51 -0.67
CA CYS A 109 -9.33 -4.95 -0.78
C CYS A 109 -9.43 -3.52 -0.21
N ASP A 110 -8.74 -3.24 0.89
CA ASP A 110 -8.71 -1.92 1.53
C ASP A 110 -7.74 -0.93 0.84
N GLY A 111 -6.98 -1.38 -0.14
CA GLY A 111 -5.99 -0.57 -0.86
C GLY A 111 -4.81 -0.10 0.01
N THR A 112 -4.61 -0.66 1.21
CA THR A 112 -3.49 -0.25 2.08
C THR A 112 -2.16 -0.87 1.69
N MET A 113 -2.20 -1.95 0.89
CA MET A 113 -1.02 -2.64 0.38
C MET A 113 -1.24 -3.11 -1.06
N GLY A 114 -0.18 -3.06 -1.85
CA GLY A 114 -0.19 -3.60 -3.20
C GLY A 114 1.19 -4.05 -3.64
N VAL A 115 1.22 -4.77 -4.75
CA VAL A 115 2.44 -5.32 -5.35
C VAL A 115 2.45 -4.97 -6.81
N THR A 116 3.59 -4.51 -7.32
CA THR A 116 3.84 -4.32 -8.75
C THR A 116 4.91 -5.30 -9.21
N LYS A 117 4.76 -5.81 -10.41
CA LYS A 117 5.77 -6.63 -11.09
C LYS A 117 5.91 -6.17 -12.54
N GLY A 118 7.13 -6.19 -13.06
CA GLY A 118 7.38 -5.83 -14.45
C GLY A 118 8.79 -6.15 -14.88
N GLY A 119 9.14 -5.68 -16.07
CA GLY A 119 10.48 -5.80 -16.63
C GLY A 119 11.32 -4.57 -16.36
N TRP A 120 12.63 -4.78 -16.28
CA TRP A 120 13.62 -3.72 -16.29
C TRP A 120 14.66 -3.95 -17.38
N GLN A 121 15.29 -2.86 -17.81
CA GLN A 121 16.43 -2.86 -18.74
C GLN A 121 17.49 -1.90 -18.25
N GLN A 122 18.74 -2.34 -18.23
CA GLN A 122 19.89 -1.50 -17.94
C GLN A 122 20.43 -0.81 -19.20
N PRO A 123 21.26 0.25 -19.05
CA PRO A 123 21.85 0.95 -20.19
C PRO A 123 22.75 0.08 -21.06
N ASP A 124 23.31 -1.00 -20.52
CA ASP A 124 24.14 -1.97 -21.26
C ASP A 124 23.31 -3.01 -22.05
N GLY A 125 21.98 -2.90 -21.98
CA GLY A 125 21.06 -3.81 -22.66
C GLY A 125 20.67 -5.03 -21.85
N SER A 126 21.27 -5.28 -20.69
CA SER A 126 20.84 -6.37 -19.81
C SER A 126 19.40 -6.14 -19.33
N VAL A 127 18.66 -7.24 -19.17
CA VAL A 127 17.23 -7.22 -18.85
C VAL A 127 16.92 -8.12 -17.66
N GLY A 128 15.79 -7.85 -17.04
CA GLY A 128 15.32 -8.66 -15.93
C GLY A 128 13.89 -8.32 -15.54
N TYR A 129 13.51 -8.79 -14.36
CA TYR A 129 12.21 -8.47 -13.77
C TYR A 129 12.39 -7.88 -12.37
N PHE A 130 11.39 -7.14 -11.93
CA PHE A 130 11.28 -6.64 -10.57
C PHE A 130 9.94 -7.02 -9.95
N THR A 131 9.91 -7.01 -8.63
CA THR A 131 8.69 -7.08 -7.81
C THR A 131 8.86 -6.13 -6.64
N THR A 132 7.96 -5.17 -6.54
CA THR A 132 7.97 -4.16 -5.49
C THR A 132 6.70 -4.26 -4.65
N ILE A 133 6.84 -4.32 -3.34
CA ILE A 133 5.72 -4.31 -2.39
C ILE A 133 5.55 -2.92 -1.83
N TRP A 134 4.35 -2.38 -1.94
CA TRP A 134 3.98 -1.02 -1.60
C TRP A 134 3.02 -0.97 -0.42
N GLN A 135 3.24 -0.02 0.46
CA GLN A 135 2.35 0.29 1.58
C GLN A 135 1.82 1.72 1.45
N LYS A 136 0.51 1.89 1.65
CA LYS A 136 -0.13 3.20 1.68
C LYS A 136 0.07 3.86 3.04
N ARG A 137 0.64 5.04 3.05
CA ARG A 137 0.86 5.84 4.26
C ARG A 137 -0.43 6.54 4.71
N LYS A 138 -0.41 7.06 5.93
CA LYS A 138 -1.54 7.85 6.48
C LYS A 138 -1.89 9.07 5.63
N LYS A 139 -0.90 9.66 4.94
CA LYS A 139 -1.09 10.80 4.02
C LYS A 139 -1.69 10.42 2.67
N GLY A 140 -1.80 9.12 2.38
CA GLY A 140 -2.40 8.59 1.15
C GLY A 140 -1.41 8.25 0.04
N ASP A 141 -0.15 8.62 0.16
CA ASP A 141 0.93 8.23 -0.75
C ASP A 141 1.39 6.78 -0.51
N TYR A 142 1.98 6.17 -1.52
CA TYR A 142 2.58 4.84 -1.43
C TYR A 142 4.08 4.94 -1.27
N ARG A 143 4.64 4.08 -0.40
CA ARG A 143 6.07 3.84 -0.24
C ARG A 143 6.32 2.34 -0.35
N TRP A 144 7.44 1.98 -0.96
CA TRP A 144 7.79 0.57 -1.03
C TRP A 144 8.46 0.10 0.26
N VAL A 145 8.09 -1.12 0.66
CA VAL A 145 8.60 -1.81 1.86
C VAL A 145 9.54 -2.96 1.51
N LEU A 146 9.43 -3.47 0.29
CA LEU A 146 10.32 -4.49 -0.26
C LEU A 146 10.46 -4.28 -1.76
N ASP A 147 11.71 -4.37 -2.24
CA ASP A 147 12.02 -4.38 -3.66
C ASP A 147 13.00 -5.51 -3.97
N GLN A 148 12.67 -6.32 -4.97
CA GLN A 148 13.49 -7.43 -5.41
C GLN A 148 13.30 -7.71 -6.90
N GLY A 149 14.26 -8.40 -7.48
CA GLY A 149 14.20 -8.84 -8.87
C GLY A 149 15.38 -9.74 -9.20
N ASP A 150 15.44 -10.15 -10.46
CA ASP A 150 16.56 -10.91 -10.99
C ASP A 150 16.77 -10.60 -12.46
N SER A 151 17.96 -10.94 -12.95
CA SER A 151 18.31 -10.85 -14.36
C SER A 151 17.63 -11.97 -15.14
N LEU A 152 17.33 -11.69 -16.40
CA LEU A 152 16.76 -12.65 -17.34
C LEU A 152 17.65 -12.78 -18.57
N ALA A 153 17.65 -13.95 -19.19
CA ALA A 153 18.32 -14.16 -20.47
C ALA A 153 17.63 -13.41 -21.62
N GLN A 154 16.33 -13.16 -21.48
CA GLN A 154 15.52 -12.43 -22.44
C GLN A 154 14.54 -11.53 -21.70
N ALA A 155 14.20 -10.37 -22.30
CA ALA A 155 13.19 -9.49 -21.75
C ALA A 155 11.85 -10.21 -21.57
N LEU A 156 11.10 -9.81 -20.55
CA LEU A 156 9.71 -10.25 -20.43
C LEU A 156 8.94 -9.85 -21.69
N PRO A 157 7.96 -10.66 -22.11
CA PRO A 157 7.11 -10.29 -23.24
C PRO A 157 6.51 -8.91 -23.01
N ASN A 158 6.54 -8.07 -24.04
CA ASN A 158 5.85 -6.80 -23.99
C ASN A 158 4.35 -7.06 -23.77
N SER A 159 3.82 -6.52 -22.71
CA SER A 159 2.39 -6.51 -22.47
C SER A 159 1.85 -5.14 -22.86
N ASP A 160 1.02 -5.08 -23.89
CA ASP A 160 0.35 -3.83 -24.30
C ASP A 160 -0.65 -3.36 -23.24
N MET A 161 -1.00 -4.21 -22.29
CA MET A 161 -1.93 -3.91 -21.22
C MET A 161 -1.36 -4.27 -19.84
N LEU A 162 -1.55 -3.37 -18.90
CA LEU A 162 -1.31 -3.64 -17.50
C LEU A 162 -2.47 -4.45 -16.93
N SER A 163 -2.15 -5.59 -16.28
CA SER A 163 -3.15 -6.37 -15.58
C SER A 163 -3.22 -5.98 -14.10
N ALA A 164 -4.43 -5.91 -13.55
CA ALA A 164 -4.63 -5.63 -12.14
C ALA A 164 -5.58 -6.66 -11.51
N SER A 165 -5.22 -7.16 -10.34
CA SER A 165 -6.02 -8.05 -9.51
C SER A 165 -6.21 -7.46 -8.13
N VAL A 166 -7.45 -7.40 -7.66
CA VAL A 166 -7.79 -6.94 -6.30
C VAL A 166 -8.26 -8.12 -5.49
N ALA A 167 -7.83 -8.19 -4.23
CA ALA A 167 -8.32 -9.19 -3.29
C ALA A 167 -9.84 -9.05 -3.07
N ASP A 168 -10.50 -10.17 -2.80
CA ASP A 168 -11.87 -10.13 -2.32
C ASP A 168 -11.90 -9.48 -0.93
N CYS A 169 -12.96 -8.73 -0.63
CA CYS A 169 -13.10 -8.14 0.69
C CYS A 169 -13.58 -9.20 1.69
N ALA A 170 -13.01 -9.18 2.89
CA ALA A 170 -13.49 -9.99 3.99
C ALA A 170 -14.96 -9.64 4.31
N ARG A 171 -15.79 -10.64 4.60
CA ARG A 171 -17.18 -10.42 4.99
C ARG A 171 -17.23 -9.95 6.43
N PRO A 172 -18.26 -9.17 6.82
CA PRO A 172 -18.50 -8.88 8.23
C PRO A 172 -18.60 -10.20 9.01
N GLY A 173 -17.71 -10.43 9.98
CA GLY A 173 -17.61 -11.67 10.75
C GLY A 173 -16.44 -12.59 10.38
N ASP A 174 -15.83 -12.41 9.21
CA ASP A 174 -14.55 -13.07 8.91
C ASP A 174 -13.49 -12.47 9.85
N ARG A 175 -13.02 -13.25 10.81
CA ARG A 175 -11.92 -12.82 11.67
C ARG A 175 -10.63 -12.82 10.83
N PRO A 176 -9.87 -11.72 10.80
CA PRO A 176 -8.51 -11.80 10.35
C PRO A 176 -7.79 -12.85 11.18
N ASP A 177 -7.06 -13.75 10.53
CA ASP A 177 -6.22 -14.73 11.22
C ASP A 177 -5.31 -14.00 12.24
N PRO A 178 -5.45 -14.30 13.55
CA PRO A 178 -4.67 -13.62 14.59
C PRO A 178 -3.15 -13.85 14.44
N ASP A 179 -2.75 -14.95 13.81
CA ASP A 179 -1.35 -15.29 13.55
C ASP A 179 -0.76 -14.60 12.31
N ALA A 180 -1.59 -13.88 11.55
CA ALA A 180 -1.10 -13.01 10.49
C ALA A 180 -0.40 -11.81 11.14
N LEU A 181 0.85 -11.99 11.56
CA LEU A 181 1.67 -10.98 12.19
C LEU A 181 1.72 -9.70 11.35
N ILE A 182 1.34 -8.60 11.98
CA ILE A 182 1.77 -7.27 11.57
C ILE A 182 3.29 -7.33 11.61
N VAL A 183 3.98 -6.92 10.55
CA VAL A 183 5.38 -6.56 10.67
C VAL A 183 5.38 -5.31 11.54
N GLU A 184 5.48 -5.51 12.87
CA GLU A 184 5.86 -4.42 13.75
C GLU A 184 7.27 -4.03 13.31
N GLY A 185 7.41 -2.77 12.92
CA GLY A 185 8.66 -2.23 12.45
C GLY A 185 9.77 -2.58 13.46
N LYS A 186 10.61 -3.52 13.09
CA LYS A 186 11.87 -3.76 13.81
C LYS A 186 12.67 -2.47 13.70
N ALA A 187 13.35 -2.10 14.79
CA ALA A 187 14.15 -0.88 14.84
C ALA A 187 14.91 -0.65 13.52
N PRO A 188 14.90 0.56 12.95
CA PRO A 188 15.45 0.83 11.61
C PRO A 188 16.91 0.39 11.43
N ASP A 189 17.65 0.30 12.52
CA ASP A 189 19.09 -0.03 12.53
C ASP A 189 19.39 -1.54 12.60
N ALA A 190 18.37 -2.38 12.81
CA ALA A 190 18.61 -3.82 12.83
C ALA A 190 18.68 -4.38 11.41
N ALA A 191 19.70 -5.19 11.11
CA ALA A 191 19.79 -5.91 9.84
C ALA A 191 18.51 -6.72 9.60
N PRO A 192 17.99 -6.76 8.36
CA PRO A 192 16.85 -7.63 8.02
C PRO A 192 17.22 -9.08 8.25
N GLY A 193 16.25 -9.88 8.69
CA GLY A 193 16.43 -11.32 8.80
C GLY A 193 16.41 -12.01 7.44
N MET A 194 16.81 -13.28 7.42
CA MET A 194 16.72 -14.13 6.23
C MET A 194 15.25 -14.44 5.87
N ASP A 195 14.32 -14.22 6.78
CA ASP A 195 12.88 -14.31 6.59
C ASP A 195 12.21 -12.96 6.83
N GLY A 196 11.23 -12.66 6.00
CA GLY A 196 10.37 -11.50 6.19
C GLY A 196 8.96 -11.77 5.72
N LYS A 197 7.99 -11.11 6.33
CA LYS A 197 6.58 -11.21 5.97
C LYS A 197 5.82 -9.94 6.30
N GLY A 198 4.72 -9.74 5.61
CA GLY A 198 3.81 -8.63 5.88
C GLY A 198 2.43 -8.86 5.32
N ARG A 199 1.53 -7.94 5.66
CA ARG A 199 0.14 -7.99 5.22
C ARG A 199 -0.49 -6.61 5.13
N SER A 200 -1.55 -6.49 4.34
CA SER A 200 -2.45 -5.33 4.37
C SER A 200 -3.17 -5.21 5.72
N LYS A 201 -3.72 -4.03 6.02
CA LYS A 201 -4.44 -3.81 7.28
C LYS A 201 -5.67 -4.71 7.43
N ASP A 202 -6.36 -4.96 6.33
CA ASP A 202 -7.52 -5.87 6.28
C ASP A 202 -7.13 -7.36 6.16
N GLY A 203 -5.83 -7.67 6.02
CA GLY A 203 -5.30 -9.03 5.91
C GLY A 203 -5.59 -9.73 4.57
N THR A 204 -6.17 -9.03 3.59
CA THR A 204 -6.57 -9.63 2.30
C THR A 204 -5.42 -9.77 1.30
N LEU A 205 -4.28 -9.13 1.56
CA LEU A 205 -3.01 -9.33 0.87
C LEU A 205 -1.95 -9.70 1.89
N ARG A 206 -1.17 -10.74 1.60
CA ARG A 206 -0.02 -11.19 2.40
C ARG A 206 1.17 -11.45 1.51
N TRP A 207 2.36 -11.25 2.06
CA TRP A 207 3.60 -11.59 1.41
C TRP A 207 4.60 -12.17 2.40
N SER A 208 5.51 -13.00 1.91
CA SER A 208 6.66 -13.48 2.68
C SER A 208 7.84 -13.73 1.77
N TYR A 209 9.04 -13.57 2.30
CA TYR A 209 10.25 -14.04 1.65
C TYR A 209 11.07 -14.94 2.58
N HIS A 210 11.86 -15.80 1.96
CA HIS A 210 12.88 -16.60 2.61
C HIS A 210 14.16 -16.53 1.80
N VAL A 211 15.31 -16.37 2.49
CA VAL A 211 16.65 -16.37 1.88
C VAL A 211 17.45 -17.52 2.47
N ASN A 212 17.95 -18.37 1.61
CA ASN A 212 18.84 -19.49 2.00
C ASN A 212 20.26 -19.01 2.27
N ALA A 213 21.06 -19.86 2.93
CA ALA A 213 22.46 -19.57 3.23
C ALA A 213 23.34 -19.36 1.97
N ASP A 214 22.94 -19.88 0.82
CA ASP A 214 23.58 -19.69 -0.48
C ASP A 214 23.10 -18.43 -1.22
N HIS A 215 22.27 -17.59 -0.56
CA HIS A 215 21.63 -16.39 -1.09
C HIS A 215 20.57 -16.64 -2.17
N SER A 216 20.22 -17.89 -2.46
CA SER A 216 18.98 -18.14 -3.20
C SER A 216 17.79 -17.69 -2.35
N ARG A 217 16.73 -17.22 -2.99
CA ARG A 217 15.58 -16.68 -2.25
C ARG A 217 14.25 -16.95 -2.94
N SER A 218 13.22 -16.98 -2.15
CA SER A 218 11.83 -17.06 -2.62
C SER A 218 11.01 -15.91 -2.06
N LEU A 219 10.11 -15.38 -2.87
CA LEU A 219 9.08 -14.42 -2.49
C LEU A 219 7.72 -14.98 -2.89
N SER A 220 6.77 -14.97 -1.98
CA SER A 220 5.38 -15.35 -2.22
C SER A 220 4.45 -14.19 -1.88
N VAL A 221 3.43 -13.98 -2.71
CA VAL A 221 2.33 -13.04 -2.46
C VAL A 221 1.02 -13.78 -2.61
N SER A 222 0.14 -13.63 -1.64
CA SER A 222 -1.20 -14.21 -1.64
C SER A 222 -2.27 -13.14 -1.51
N LEU A 223 -3.38 -13.34 -2.21
CA LEU A 223 -4.59 -12.56 -2.09
C LEU A 223 -5.74 -13.41 -1.52
N LEU A 224 -6.62 -12.79 -0.76
CA LEU A 224 -7.91 -13.41 -0.44
C LEU A 224 -8.74 -13.55 -1.71
N LYS A 225 -9.09 -14.78 -2.07
CA LYS A 225 -9.95 -15.14 -3.21
C LYS A 225 -10.94 -16.21 -2.80
N ASN A 226 -12.23 -15.94 -2.98
CA ASN A 226 -13.31 -16.87 -2.62
C ASN A 226 -13.22 -17.41 -1.17
N GLY A 227 -12.83 -16.53 -0.23
CA GLY A 227 -12.69 -16.87 1.19
C GLY A 227 -11.39 -17.62 1.55
N THR A 228 -10.46 -17.81 0.61
CA THR A 228 -9.20 -18.51 0.83
C THR A 228 -8.01 -17.64 0.40
N MET A 229 -6.91 -17.67 1.19
CA MET A 229 -5.67 -17.04 0.79
C MET A 229 -5.03 -17.87 -0.34
N THR A 230 -4.97 -17.30 -1.53
CA THR A 230 -4.47 -17.93 -2.75
C THR A 230 -3.17 -17.27 -3.17
N GLU A 231 -2.11 -18.05 -3.37
CA GLU A 231 -0.86 -17.54 -3.94
C GLU A 231 -1.10 -17.05 -5.37
N VAL A 232 -0.79 -15.77 -5.60
CA VAL A 232 -0.99 -15.10 -6.91
C VAL A 232 0.33 -14.71 -7.56
N LEU A 233 1.40 -14.72 -6.79
CA LEU A 233 2.75 -14.46 -7.27
C LEU A 233 3.73 -15.30 -6.47
N ARG A 234 4.61 -16.00 -7.19
CA ARG A 234 5.82 -16.61 -6.66
C ARG A 234 7.01 -16.17 -7.49
N SER A 235 8.11 -15.88 -6.83
CA SER A 235 9.37 -15.50 -7.46
C SER A 235 10.49 -16.22 -6.74
N ASP A 236 11.15 -17.12 -7.43
CA ASP A 236 12.32 -17.84 -6.93
C ASP A 236 13.56 -17.31 -7.68
N VAL A 237 14.57 -16.91 -6.92
CA VAL A 237 15.85 -16.41 -7.43
C VAL A 237 16.93 -17.40 -7.03
N ALA A 238 17.69 -17.87 -8.01
CA ALA A 238 18.79 -18.80 -7.77
C ALA A 238 19.94 -18.15 -6.99
N ALA A 239 20.77 -18.96 -6.34
CA ALA A 239 22.01 -18.49 -5.74
C ALA A 239 22.87 -17.74 -6.76
N PRO A 240 23.55 -16.64 -6.35
CA PRO A 240 24.51 -15.96 -7.19
C PRO A 240 25.57 -16.96 -7.70
N LYS A 241 25.93 -16.85 -8.98
CA LYS A 241 27.03 -17.67 -9.50
C LYS A 241 28.32 -17.28 -8.78
N ALA A 242 29.07 -18.29 -8.33
CA ALA A 242 30.43 -18.04 -7.82
C ALA A 242 31.25 -17.34 -8.92
N GLN A 243 31.83 -16.20 -8.55
CA GLN A 243 32.75 -15.43 -9.41
C GLN A 243 34.12 -16.08 -9.43
#